data_f6b6d724db4c8d791fb79a7df30e25fe
#
_entry.id   f6b6d724db4c8d791fb79a7df30e25fe
#
_cell.length_a   1.000
_cell.length_b   1.000
_cell.length_c   1.000
_cell.angle_alpha   90.00
_cell.angle_beta   90.00
_cell.angle_gamma   90.00
#
_symmetry.space_group_name_H-M   'P 1'
#
loop_
_entity.id
_entity.type
_entity.pdbx_description
1 polymer ?
#
loop_
_entity_poly.entity_id
_entity_poly.type
_entity_poly.pdbx_seq_one_letter_code
_entity_poly.pdbx_strand_id
1 'polypeptide(L)' 'MAEQAARAEAAKRYLAHGWSILPLRPRDKRPLIPWTHLQIRRPSREEVAEWFRQWPDANIGIVSGEISNL' A
#
# COMPACT_ATOMS: atom_id res chain seq x y z
N MET A 1 -5.08 -2.93 17.11
CA MET A 1 -3.80 -2.38 17.59
C MET A 1 -2.62 -3.11 16.98
N ALA A 2 -2.33 -4.34 17.43
CA ALA A 2 -1.21 -5.09 16.89
C ALA A 2 -1.35 -5.37 15.41
N GLU A 3 -2.56 -5.68 14.96
CA GLU A 3 -2.82 -5.93 13.54
C GLU A 3 -2.58 -4.70 12.68
N GLN A 4 -2.98 -3.54 13.17
CA GLN A 4 -2.79 -2.29 12.43
C GLN A 4 -1.31 -1.97 12.29
N ALA A 5 -0.57 -2.15 13.39
CA ALA A 5 0.87 -1.95 13.35
C ALA A 5 1.54 -2.95 12.42
N ALA A 6 1.07 -4.20 12.43
CA ALA A 6 1.63 -5.23 11.57
C ALA A 6 1.39 -4.94 10.09
N ARG A 7 0.21 -4.41 9.75
CA ARG A 7 -0.07 -4.04 8.35
C ARG A 7 0.78 -2.88 7.89
N ALA A 8 0.94 -1.87 8.72
CA ALA A 8 1.80 -0.74 8.38
C ALA A 8 3.24 -1.18 8.19
N GLU A 9 3.72 -2.06 9.05
CA GLU A 9 5.07 -2.60 8.94
C GLU A 9 5.24 -3.45 7.69
N ALA A 10 4.24 -4.28 7.38
CA ALA A 10 4.26 -5.09 6.17
C ALA A 10 4.30 -4.20 4.92
N ALA A 11 3.50 -3.14 4.91
CA ALA A 11 3.47 -2.20 3.80
C ALA A 11 4.84 -1.56 3.58
N LYS A 12 5.49 -1.16 4.66
CA LYS A 12 6.83 -0.57 4.56
C LYS A 12 7.84 -1.59 4.03
N ARG A 13 7.71 -2.84 4.43
CA ARG A 13 8.59 -3.91 3.95
C ARG A 13 8.39 -4.14 2.45
N TYR A 14 7.16 -4.17 1.99
CA TYR A 14 6.87 -4.34 0.56
C TYR A 14 7.43 -3.18 -0.25
N LEU A 15 7.30 -1.97 0.27
CA LEU A 15 7.88 -0.80 -0.39
C LEU A 15 9.40 -0.91 -0.45
N ALA A 16 10.03 -1.41 0.61
CA ALA A 16 11.48 -1.59 0.64
C ALA A 16 11.95 -2.64 -0.37
N HIS A 17 11.08 -3.60 -0.72
CA HIS A 17 11.39 -4.56 -1.78
C HIS A 17 11.35 -3.94 -3.17
N GLY A 18 10.85 -2.73 -3.29
CA GLY A 18 10.73 -2.07 -4.58
C GLY A 18 9.36 -2.23 -5.22
N TRP A 19 8.37 -2.66 -4.45
CA TRP A 19 7.01 -2.80 -4.96
C TRP A 19 6.24 -1.50 -4.80
N SER A 20 5.40 -1.19 -5.80
CA SER A 20 4.45 -0.10 -5.67
C SER A 20 3.18 -0.65 -5.03
N ILE A 21 2.74 -0.04 -3.95
CA ILE A 21 1.63 -0.57 -3.16
C ILE A 21 0.54 0.50 -3.02
N LEU A 22 -0.65 0.05 -2.63
CA LEU A 22 -1.78 0.94 -2.43
C LEU A 22 -2.70 0.36 -1.35
N PRO A 23 -3.50 1.22 -0.68
CA PRO A 23 -4.45 0.73 0.31
C PRO A 23 -5.73 0.27 -0.37
N LEU A 24 -6.25 -0.87 0.06
CA LEU A 24 -7.48 -1.46 -0.46
C LEU A 24 -8.52 -1.51 0.65
N ARG A 25 -9.79 -1.43 0.26
CA ARG A 25 -10.89 -1.61 1.18
C ARG A 25 -10.82 -3.03 1.77
N PRO A 26 -11.08 -3.18 3.08
CA PRO A 26 -10.88 -4.49 3.72
C PRO A 26 -11.79 -5.59 3.21
N ARG A 27 -12.97 -5.26 2.70
CA ARG A 27 -13.95 -6.28 2.34
C ARG A 27 -14.00 -6.61 0.85
N ASP A 28 -13.89 -5.62 -0.01
CA ASP A 28 -14.10 -5.84 -1.43
C ASP A 28 -12.87 -5.56 -2.27
N LYS A 29 -11.77 -5.22 -1.63
CA LYS A 29 -10.47 -5.00 -2.27
C LYS A 29 -10.45 -3.88 -3.30
N ARG A 30 -11.39 -2.94 -3.21
CA ARG A 30 -11.34 -1.76 -4.06
C ARG A 30 -10.31 -0.78 -3.53
N PRO A 31 -9.58 -0.09 -4.42
CA PRO A 31 -8.63 0.93 -3.96
C PRO A 31 -9.33 2.04 -3.18
N LEU A 32 -8.68 2.48 -2.12
CA LEU A 32 -9.16 3.60 -1.29
C LEU A 32 -8.72 4.95 -1.83
N ILE A 33 -7.79 4.95 -2.78
CA ILE A 33 -7.25 6.17 -3.38
C ILE A 33 -7.19 5.99 -4.90
N PRO A 34 -7.08 7.08 -5.68
CA PRO A 34 -6.69 6.96 -7.08
C PRO A 34 -5.30 6.35 -7.14
N TRP A 35 -5.11 5.36 -7.98
CA TRP A 35 -3.87 4.58 -7.96
C TRP A 35 -3.13 4.54 -9.29
N THR A 36 -3.69 5.15 -10.33
CA THR A 36 -3.08 5.10 -11.65
C THR A 36 -1.64 5.60 -11.65
N HIS A 37 -1.38 6.66 -10.87
CA HIS A 37 -0.03 7.22 -10.77
C HIS A 37 0.96 6.25 -10.13
N LEU A 38 0.49 5.27 -9.39
CA LEU A 38 1.34 4.28 -8.74
C LEU A 38 1.89 3.25 -9.72
N GLN A 39 1.38 3.22 -10.93
CA GLN A 39 1.96 2.42 -12.01
C GLN A 39 3.24 3.04 -12.54
N ILE A 40 3.44 4.32 -12.28
CA ILE A 40 4.56 5.09 -12.82
C ILE A 40 5.59 5.37 -11.74
N ARG A 41 5.17 5.64 -10.52
CA ARG A 41 6.10 5.86 -9.42
C ARG A 41 5.58 5.21 -8.14
N ARG A 42 6.52 4.72 -7.35
CA ARG A 42 6.16 4.11 -6.06
C ARG A 42 5.75 5.18 -5.07
N PRO A 43 4.87 4.85 -4.12
CA PRO A 43 4.53 5.79 -3.06
C PRO A 43 5.73 6.03 -2.15
N SER A 44 5.74 7.17 -1.48
CA SER A 44 6.75 7.44 -0.47
C SER A 44 6.38 6.72 0.83
N ARG A 45 7.38 6.57 1.71
CA ARG A 45 7.13 5.97 3.03
C ARG A 45 6.12 6.80 3.82
N GLU A 46 6.19 8.12 3.67
CA GLU A 46 5.25 9.03 4.34
C GLU A 46 3.84 8.85 3.84
N GLU A 47 3.66 8.67 2.53
CA GLU A 47 2.34 8.39 1.97
C GLU A 47 1.77 7.08 2.52
N VAL A 48 2.59 6.04 2.56
CA VAL A 48 2.18 4.74 3.07
C VAL A 48 1.79 4.85 4.54
N ALA A 49 2.60 5.53 5.34
CA ALA A 49 2.29 5.72 6.75
C ALA A 49 0.96 6.45 6.95
N GLU A 50 0.71 7.47 6.13
CA GLU A 50 -0.52 8.24 6.21
C GLU A 50 -1.74 7.39 5.84
N TRP A 51 -1.62 6.55 4.82
CA TRP A 51 -2.72 5.66 4.43
C TRP A 51 -3.14 4.77 5.59
N PHE A 52 -2.19 4.15 6.26
CA PHE A 52 -2.52 3.19 7.32
C PHE A 52 -2.83 3.86 8.66
N ARG A 53 -2.55 5.15 8.78
CA ARG A 53 -3.08 5.95 9.87
C ARG A 53 -4.54 6.27 9.64
N GLN A 54 -4.88 6.63 8.41
CA GLN A 54 -6.22 7.02 8.02
C GLN A 54 -7.15 5.81 7.89
N TRP A 55 -6.63 4.70 7.36
CA TRP A 55 -7.40 3.47 7.17
C TRP A 55 -6.67 2.30 7.81
N PRO A 56 -6.73 2.17 9.14
CA PRO A 56 -5.97 1.12 9.83
C PRO A 56 -6.38 -0.31 9.46
N ASP A 57 -7.59 -0.49 8.95
CA ASP A 57 -8.07 -1.81 8.54
C ASP A 57 -7.84 -2.12 7.07
N ALA A 58 -7.22 -1.21 6.33
CA ALA A 58 -7.03 -1.38 4.90
C ALA A 58 -6.12 -2.58 4.60
N ASN A 59 -6.44 -3.28 3.52
CA ASN A 59 -5.56 -4.30 2.98
C ASN A 59 -4.50 -3.65 2.11
N ILE A 60 -3.45 -4.40 1.81
CA ILE A 60 -2.36 -3.93 0.98
C ILE A 60 -2.50 -4.55 -0.40
N GLY A 61 -2.58 -3.71 -1.42
CA GLY A 61 -2.54 -4.15 -2.81
C GLY A 61 -1.17 -3.89 -3.39
N ILE A 62 -0.74 -4.74 -4.31
CA ILE A 62 0.53 -4.56 -5.00
C ILE A 62 0.24 -4.28 -6.46
N VAL A 63 0.79 -3.17 -6.96
CA VAL A 63 0.66 -2.81 -8.37
C VAL A 63 1.60 -3.70 -9.17
N SER A 64 1.04 -4.59 -9.99
CA SER A 64 1.85 -5.47 -10.81
C SER A 64 2.42 -4.72 -12.02
N GLY A 65 3.43 -5.31 -12.66
CA GLY A 65 4.07 -4.73 -13.82
C GLY A 65 5.47 -4.23 -13.51
N GLU A 66 5.99 -3.40 -14.42
CA GLU A 66 7.38 -2.95 -14.35
C GLU A 66 7.71 -2.20 -13.06
N ILE A 67 6.77 -1.40 -12.56
CA ILE A 67 7.01 -0.57 -11.37
C ILE A 67 7.36 -1.43 -10.15
N SER A 68 6.81 -2.62 -10.07
CA SER A 68 7.05 -3.54 -8.95
C SER A 68 7.92 -4.72 -9.36
N ASN A 69 8.37 -4.74 -10.59
CA ASN A 69 9.21 -5.81 -11.13
C ASN A 69 8.52 -7.18 -11.03
N LEU A 70 7.23 -7.19 -11.29
CA LEU A 70 6.43 -8.41 -11.21
C LEU A 70 5.82 -8.77 -12.56
#